data_bb7ce041bd12be6409eb19a18342b1d2
#
_entry.id   bb7ce041bd12be6409eb19a18342b1d2
#
_cell.length_a   1.000
_cell.length_b   1.000
_cell.length_c   1.000
_cell.angle_alpha   90.00
_cell.angle_beta   90.00
_cell.angle_gamma   90.00
#
_symmetry.space_group_name_H-M   'P 1'
#
loop_
_entity.id
_entity.type
_entity.pdbx_description
1 polymer ?
#
loop_
_entity_poly.entity_id
_entity_poly.type
_entity_poly.pdbx_seq_one_letter_code
_entity_poly.pdbx_strand_id
1 'polypeptide(L)'
;MRLAKLVTVALATAALAASSATADPGHGKPTGADATKCKPANVKLMGVLTSDPGSTDTSFTMTVVKSNNAGKAYKLVGSATVNVDTKTKIHRHAAGVHRNKATIGDLALGDYAKVKAKVCKTDLANGATPALTASKVDAHAPKTAKAPKADTKD
;
A
#
# COMPACT_ATOMS: atom_id res chain seq x y z
N MET A 1 47.59 -4.00 20.43
CA MET A 1 47.42 -5.14 19.53
C MET A 1 45.96 -5.52 19.48
N ARG A 2 45.24 -5.19 18.40
CA ARG A 2 43.85 -5.57 18.21
C ARG A 2 43.72 -6.35 16.90
N LEU A 3 43.40 -7.65 17.01
CA LEU A 3 43.22 -8.56 15.88
C LEU A 3 41.94 -8.22 15.11
N ALA A 4 42.11 -7.87 13.84
CA ALA A 4 41.00 -7.75 12.88
C ALA A 4 40.57 -9.17 12.44
N LYS A 5 39.30 -9.54 12.66
CA LYS A 5 38.70 -10.76 12.11
C LYS A 5 38.18 -10.46 10.73
N LEU A 6 38.85 -11.00 9.72
CA LEU A 6 38.37 -11.07 8.33
C LEU A 6 37.28 -12.13 8.23
N VAL A 7 36.06 -11.73 7.85
CA VAL A 7 34.97 -12.63 7.50
C VAL A 7 34.97 -12.79 5.98
N THR A 8 35.33 -13.99 5.52
CA THR A 8 35.31 -14.37 4.11
C THR A 8 33.86 -14.82 3.76
N VAL A 9 33.20 -14.09 2.88
CA VAL A 9 31.88 -14.48 2.33
C VAL A 9 32.14 -15.30 1.07
N ALA A 10 31.77 -16.57 1.08
CA ALA A 10 31.82 -17.46 -0.09
C ALA A 10 30.57 -17.23 -0.96
N LEU A 11 30.76 -16.75 -2.20
CA LEU A 11 29.71 -16.70 -3.21
C LEU A 11 29.53 -18.10 -3.80
N ALA A 12 28.37 -18.71 -3.60
CA ALA A 12 27.97 -19.92 -4.33
C ALA A 12 27.26 -19.48 -5.63
N THR A 13 27.90 -19.69 -6.77
CA THR A 13 27.33 -19.54 -8.11
C THR A 13 26.53 -20.80 -8.48
N ALA A 14 25.20 -20.70 -8.52
CA ALA A 14 24.31 -21.71 -9.06
C ALA A 14 24.24 -21.58 -10.59
N ALA A 15 24.74 -22.58 -11.32
CA ALA A 15 24.61 -22.68 -12.76
C ALA A 15 23.19 -23.11 -13.13
N LEU A 16 22.45 -22.23 -13.84
CA LEU A 16 21.18 -22.56 -14.46
C LEU A 16 21.41 -23.31 -15.77
N ALA A 17 21.09 -24.58 -15.80
CA ALA A 17 21.05 -25.39 -17.04
C ALA A 17 19.83 -24.96 -17.87
N ALA A 18 20.07 -24.32 -19.00
CA ALA A 18 19.03 -24.02 -19.99
C ALA A 18 18.71 -25.30 -20.78
N SER A 19 17.57 -25.93 -20.52
CA SER A 19 17.00 -26.97 -21.37
C SER A 19 16.30 -26.32 -22.58
N SER A 20 16.91 -26.43 -23.76
CA SER A 20 16.31 -26.08 -25.03
C SER A 20 15.24 -27.12 -25.40
N ALA A 21 13.98 -26.75 -25.25
CA ALA A 21 12.85 -27.50 -25.80
C ALA A 21 12.72 -27.18 -27.29
N THR A 22 12.94 -28.16 -28.14
CA THR A 22 12.65 -28.14 -29.58
C THR A 22 11.15 -28.04 -29.77
N ALA A 23 10.69 -26.93 -30.41
CA ALA A 23 9.31 -26.74 -30.76
C ALA A 23 8.94 -27.61 -31.96
N ASP A 24 7.97 -28.51 -31.78
CA ASP A 24 7.23 -29.23 -32.82
C ASP A 24 6.21 -28.27 -33.46
N PRO A 25 6.15 -28.09 -34.80
CA PRO A 25 5.19 -27.25 -35.45
C PRO A 25 3.82 -27.97 -35.64
N GLY A 26 3.27 -28.47 -34.58
CA GLY A 26 1.89 -28.95 -34.54
C GLY A 26 0.92 -27.81 -34.33
N HIS A 27 -0.07 -27.64 -35.22
CA HIS A 27 -1.19 -26.72 -35.11
C HIS A 27 -2.12 -27.06 -33.92
N GLY A 28 -1.56 -27.07 -32.71
CA GLY A 28 -2.33 -27.06 -31.47
C GLY A 28 -2.63 -25.61 -31.10
N LYS A 29 -3.92 -25.21 -31.18
CA LYS A 29 -4.45 -24.01 -30.52
C LYS A 29 -3.81 -23.95 -29.14
N PRO A 30 -3.06 -22.89 -28.78
CA PRO A 30 -2.53 -22.76 -27.45
C PRO A 30 -3.71 -22.73 -26.49
N THR A 31 -3.96 -23.83 -25.79
CA THR A 31 -4.72 -23.84 -24.55
C THR A 31 -3.87 -23.06 -23.56
N GLY A 32 -3.94 -21.73 -23.70
CA GLY A 32 -3.37 -20.83 -22.71
C GLY A 32 -3.88 -21.30 -21.37
N ALA A 33 -2.96 -21.64 -20.48
CA ALA A 33 -3.26 -21.86 -19.08
C ALA A 33 -4.23 -20.73 -18.69
N ASP A 34 -5.44 -21.11 -18.26
CA ASP A 34 -6.43 -20.18 -17.73
C ASP A 34 -5.74 -19.38 -16.62
N ALA A 35 -5.18 -18.26 -17.01
CA ALA A 35 -4.81 -17.24 -16.05
C ALA A 35 -6.13 -16.94 -15.35
N THR A 36 -6.31 -17.51 -14.18
CA THR A 36 -7.55 -17.46 -13.39
C THR A 36 -7.95 -15.99 -13.36
N LYS A 37 -8.96 -15.62 -14.16
CA LYS A 37 -9.34 -14.22 -14.37
C LYS A 37 -9.57 -13.60 -13.01
N CYS A 38 -8.67 -12.69 -12.62
CA CYS A 38 -8.74 -12.01 -11.35
C CYS A 38 -10.14 -11.41 -11.16
N LYS A 39 -10.92 -11.92 -10.22
CA LYS A 39 -12.17 -11.29 -9.80
C LYS A 39 -11.83 -10.14 -8.84
N PRO A 40 -11.98 -8.87 -9.24
CA PRO A 40 -11.59 -7.75 -8.40
C PRO A 40 -12.52 -7.65 -7.18
N ALA A 41 -11.94 -7.46 -6.02
CA ALA A 41 -12.61 -7.02 -4.79
C ALA A 41 -12.29 -5.55 -4.53
N ASN A 42 -13.30 -4.76 -4.20
CA ASN A 42 -13.11 -3.39 -3.78
C ASN A 42 -12.81 -3.35 -2.28
N VAL A 43 -11.56 -3.06 -1.92
CA VAL A 43 -11.12 -2.84 -0.54
C VAL A 43 -11.29 -1.37 -0.21
N LYS A 44 -11.91 -1.09 0.95
CA LYS A 44 -12.02 0.25 1.53
C LYS A 44 -11.47 0.20 2.94
N LEU A 45 -10.44 0.99 3.20
CA LEU A 45 -9.83 1.13 4.52
C LEU A 45 -9.97 2.56 5.01
N MET A 46 -10.06 2.73 6.32
CA MET A 46 -10.02 4.02 6.99
C MET A 46 -9.10 3.90 8.20
N GLY A 47 -8.24 4.89 8.40
CA GLY A 47 -7.28 4.85 9.48
C GLY A 47 -6.35 6.04 9.50
N VAL A 48 -5.26 5.93 10.23
CA VAL A 48 -4.30 7.02 10.46
C VAL A 48 -2.98 6.66 9.81
N LEU A 49 -2.37 7.60 9.08
CA LEU A 49 -1.03 7.42 8.52
C LEU A 49 0.00 7.28 9.63
N THR A 50 0.86 6.27 9.49
CA THR A 50 1.95 5.97 10.41
C THR A 50 3.32 6.25 9.81
N SER A 51 3.37 6.69 8.55
CA SER A 51 4.56 7.18 7.86
C SER A 51 4.32 8.60 7.37
N ASP A 52 5.40 9.33 7.15
CA ASP A 52 5.44 10.65 6.51
C ASP A 52 6.09 10.46 5.13
N PRO A 53 5.29 10.22 4.08
CA PRO A 53 5.85 9.90 2.77
C PRO A 53 6.42 11.15 2.12
N GLY A 54 7.64 11.04 1.57
CA GLY A 54 8.26 12.07 0.76
C GLY A 54 7.63 12.16 -0.64
N SER A 55 7.96 13.22 -1.37
CA SER A 55 7.45 13.47 -2.73
C SER A 55 7.87 12.41 -3.77
N THR A 56 8.95 11.67 -3.50
CA THR A 56 9.48 10.60 -4.35
C THR A 56 9.00 9.21 -3.95
N ASP A 57 8.33 9.09 -2.81
CA ASP A 57 7.83 7.80 -2.34
C ASP A 57 6.68 7.31 -3.21
N THR A 58 6.57 6.00 -3.31
CA THR A 58 5.50 5.32 -4.05
C THR A 58 4.54 4.57 -3.12
N SER A 59 4.75 4.64 -1.83
CA SER A 59 3.93 3.96 -0.83
C SER A 59 3.92 4.68 0.51
N PHE A 60 2.89 4.40 1.30
CA PHE A 60 2.80 4.81 2.69
C PHE A 60 2.20 3.69 3.54
N THR A 61 2.37 3.77 4.86
CA THR A 61 1.77 2.86 5.83
C THR A 61 0.69 3.56 6.65
N MET A 62 -0.31 2.79 7.07
CA MET A 62 -1.40 3.30 7.91
C MET A 62 -1.86 2.27 8.93
N THR A 63 -2.27 2.73 10.10
CA THR A 63 -3.05 1.93 11.06
C THR A 63 -4.49 1.88 10.62
N VAL A 64 -5.07 0.68 10.49
CA VAL A 64 -6.43 0.46 10.00
C VAL A 64 -7.43 0.44 11.17
N VAL A 65 -8.32 1.43 11.22
CA VAL A 65 -9.38 1.55 12.25
C VAL A 65 -10.69 0.93 11.76
N LYS A 66 -11.05 1.17 10.49
CA LYS A 66 -12.29 0.66 9.87
C LYS A 66 -12.00 0.09 8.50
N SER A 67 -12.78 -0.92 8.11
CA SER A 67 -12.74 -1.52 6.79
C SER A 67 -14.12 -1.99 6.34
N ASN A 68 -14.28 -2.24 5.03
CA ASN A 68 -15.39 -3.03 4.52
C ASN A 68 -15.10 -4.54 4.62
N ASN A 69 -16.04 -5.39 4.21
CA ASN A 69 -15.88 -6.85 4.29
C ASN A 69 -14.63 -7.36 3.56
N ALA A 70 -14.30 -6.81 2.38
CA ALA A 70 -13.11 -7.19 1.62
C ALA A 70 -11.80 -6.77 2.32
N GLY A 71 -11.83 -5.74 3.15
CA GLY A 71 -10.68 -5.26 3.92
C GLY A 71 -10.61 -5.79 5.36
N LYS A 72 -11.45 -6.75 5.74
CA LYS A 72 -11.56 -7.22 7.15
C LYS A 72 -10.22 -7.73 7.69
N ALA A 73 -9.43 -8.44 6.87
CA ALA A 73 -8.13 -8.96 7.27
C ALA A 73 -7.18 -7.83 7.69
N TYR A 74 -7.11 -6.72 6.94
CA TYR A 74 -6.28 -5.56 7.28
C TYR A 74 -6.68 -4.93 8.63
N LYS A 75 -7.98 -4.90 8.93
CA LYS A 75 -8.45 -4.40 10.23
C LYS A 75 -8.02 -5.32 11.37
N LEU A 76 -7.99 -6.64 11.17
CA LEU A 76 -7.55 -7.61 12.17
C LEU A 76 -6.04 -7.51 12.43
N VAL A 77 -5.24 -7.32 11.37
CA VAL A 77 -3.78 -7.07 11.48
C VAL A 77 -3.50 -5.69 12.06
N GLY A 78 -4.41 -4.74 11.90
CA GLY A 78 -4.29 -3.37 12.41
C GLY A 78 -3.47 -2.43 11.53
N SER A 79 -2.85 -2.91 10.44
CA SER A 79 -2.00 -2.10 9.57
C SER A 79 -2.18 -2.45 8.10
N ALA A 80 -1.81 -1.50 7.22
CA ALA A 80 -1.80 -1.71 5.77
C ALA A 80 -0.68 -0.89 5.12
N THR A 81 -0.01 -1.49 4.12
CA THR A 81 0.87 -0.80 3.19
C THR A 81 0.07 -0.45 1.93
N VAL A 82 0.12 0.80 1.53
CA VAL A 82 -0.65 1.36 0.41
C VAL A 82 0.31 1.91 -0.64
N ASN A 83 0.34 1.29 -1.80
CA ASN A 83 1.07 1.77 -2.97
C ASN A 83 0.25 2.83 -3.71
N VAL A 84 0.92 3.82 -4.23
CA VAL A 84 0.38 4.94 -5.00
C VAL A 84 1.04 4.94 -6.37
N ASP A 85 0.25 5.03 -7.42
CA ASP A 85 0.70 5.13 -8.81
C ASP A 85 0.22 6.43 -9.46
N THR A 86 0.61 6.66 -10.70
CA THR A 86 0.21 7.86 -11.47
C THR A 86 -1.29 7.96 -11.73
N LYS A 87 -2.05 6.88 -11.56
CA LYS A 87 -3.51 6.83 -11.73
C LYS A 87 -4.24 7.04 -10.41
N THR A 88 -3.53 7.01 -9.28
CA THR A 88 -4.12 7.20 -7.95
C THR A 88 -4.56 8.66 -7.78
N LYS A 89 -5.82 8.85 -7.41
CA LYS A 89 -6.35 10.18 -7.08
C LYS A 89 -6.15 10.45 -5.61
N ILE A 90 -5.34 11.46 -5.28
CA ILE A 90 -5.08 11.87 -3.90
C ILE A 90 -5.77 13.21 -3.65
N HIS A 91 -6.54 13.28 -2.57
CA HIS A 91 -7.16 14.50 -2.06
C HIS A 91 -6.69 14.69 -0.62
N ARG A 92 -6.29 15.90 -0.24
CA ARG A 92 -5.96 16.23 1.14
C ARG A 92 -6.70 17.47 1.60
N HIS A 93 -7.34 17.36 2.75
CA HIS A 93 -8.03 18.44 3.42
C HIS A 93 -7.27 18.81 4.69
N ALA A 94 -6.74 20.02 4.75
CA ALA A 94 -6.12 20.62 5.93
C ALA A 94 -6.86 21.92 6.27
N ALA A 95 -6.65 22.46 7.46
CA ALA A 95 -7.27 23.70 7.88
C ALA A 95 -6.93 24.85 6.90
N GLY A 96 -7.96 25.43 6.28
CA GLY A 96 -7.79 26.50 5.29
C GLY A 96 -7.28 26.09 3.91
N VAL A 97 -7.00 24.80 3.67
CA VAL A 97 -6.46 24.30 2.40
C VAL A 97 -7.24 23.08 1.93
N HIS A 98 -7.91 23.19 0.79
CA HIS A 98 -8.57 22.09 0.11
C HIS A 98 -7.80 21.76 -1.18
N ARG A 99 -6.94 20.72 -1.15
CA ARG A 99 -6.22 20.26 -2.33
C ARG A 99 -6.96 19.09 -2.98
N ASN A 100 -7.67 19.38 -4.07
CA ASN A 100 -8.35 18.37 -4.89
C ASN A 100 -7.37 17.54 -5.75
N LYS A 101 -6.14 18.04 -5.93
CA LYS A 101 -5.03 17.36 -6.63
C LYS A 101 -3.81 17.41 -5.70
N ALA A 102 -3.79 16.54 -4.73
CA ALA A 102 -2.63 16.35 -3.87
C ALA A 102 -1.71 15.25 -4.46
N THR A 103 -0.45 15.29 -4.09
CA THR A 103 0.55 14.24 -4.36
C THR A 103 0.76 13.41 -3.10
N ILE A 104 1.54 12.34 -3.20
CA ILE A 104 1.90 11.52 -2.03
C ILE A 104 2.69 12.35 -1.00
N GLY A 105 3.57 13.25 -1.44
CA GLY A 105 4.33 14.14 -0.56
C GLY A 105 3.52 15.23 0.13
N ASP A 106 2.23 15.38 -0.22
CA ASP A 106 1.31 16.25 0.53
C ASP A 106 0.66 15.54 1.72
N LEU A 107 0.77 14.21 1.81
CA LEU A 107 0.30 13.42 2.95
C LEU A 107 1.26 13.59 4.13
N ALA A 108 0.74 13.51 5.35
CA ALA A 108 1.55 13.68 6.54
C ALA A 108 1.24 12.61 7.59
N LEU A 109 2.22 12.33 8.44
CA LEU A 109 2.06 11.49 9.63
C LEU A 109 0.86 12.00 10.45
N GLY A 110 0.00 11.08 10.87
CA GLY A 110 -1.19 11.41 11.66
C GLY A 110 -2.41 11.83 10.84
N ASP A 111 -2.30 12.01 9.52
CA ASP A 111 -3.47 12.26 8.68
C ASP A 111 -4.46 11.08 8.78
N TYR A 112 -5.74 11.38 8.93
CA TYR A 112 -6.80 10.39 8.85
C TYR A 112 -7.16 10.16 7.38
N ALA A 113 -6.90 8.96 6.86
CA ALA A 113 -7.10 8.65 5.45
C ALA A 113 -8.21 7.61 5.22
N LYS A 114 -8.94 7.81 4.11
CA LYS A 114 -9.82 6.83 3.50
C LYS A 114 -9.21 6.37 2.18
N VAL A 115 -8.84 5.09 2.13
CA VAL A 115 -8.22 4.45 0.96
C VAL A 115 -9.24 3.58 0.25
N LYS A 116 -9.28 3.66 -1.09
CA LYS A 116 -9.99 2.74 -1.96
C LYS A 116 -8.98 2.04 -2.87
N ALA A 117 -9.00 0.72 -2.89
CA ALA A 117 -8.13 -0.11 -3.72
C ALA A 117 -8.92 -1.25 -4.37
N LYS A 118 -8.37 -1.80 -5.46
CA LYS A 118 -8.86 -3.03 -6.08
C LYS A 118 -7.80 -4.11 -5.91
N VAL A 119 -8.21 -5.28 -5.42
CA VAL A 119 -7.34 -6.43 -5.19
C VAL A 119 -8.02 -7.67 -5.75
N CYS A 120 -7.27 -8.65 -6.22
CA CYS A 120 -7.85 -9.93 -6.60
C CYS A 120 -8.42 -10.64 -5.38
N LYS A 121 -9.61 -11.23 -5.50
CA LYS A 121 -10.19 -12.01 -4.38
C LYS A 121 -9.30 -13.18 -3.95
N THR A 122 -8.57 -13.76 -4.89
CA THR A 122 -7.59 -14.82 -4.63
C THR A 122 -6.48 -14.35 -3.70
N ASP A 123 -6.03 -13.09 -3.84
CA ASP A 123 -4.93 -12.52 -3.05
C ASP A 123 -5.38 -12.20 -1.59
N LEU A 124 -6.69 -12.11 -1.37
CA LEU A 124 -7.29 -11.93 -0.04
C LEU A 124 -7.69 -13.26 0.62
N ALA A 125 -7.45 -14.39 -0.06
CA ALA A 125 -7.75 -15.70 0.50
C ALA A 125 -6.94 -15.95 1.78
N ASN A 126 -7.51 -16.73 2.68
CA ASN A 126 -6.88 -17.12 3.94
C ASN A 126 -6.46 -15.96 4.85
N GLY A 127 -7.11 -14.80 4.72
CA GLY A 127 -6.82 -13.64 5.55
C GLY A 127 -5.53 -12.89 5.18
N ALA A 128 -4.97 -13.14 3.99
CA ALA A 128 -3.78 -12.43 3.52
C ALA A 128 -4.05 -10.92 3.39
N THR A 129 -3.01 -10.12 3.66
CA THR A 129 -3.03 -8.66 3.58
C THR A 129 -1.92 -8.15 2.65
N PRO A 130 -2.02 -8.39 1.34
CA PRO A 130 -1.03 -7.90 0.39
C PRO A 130 -0.98 -6.37 0.36
N ALA A 131 0.13 -5.80 -0.11
CA ALA A 131 0.21 -4.36 -0.34
C ALA A 131 -0.88 -3.91 -1.33
N LEU A 132 -1.57 -2.82 -1.02
CA LEU A 132 -2.71 -2.33 -1.79
C LEU A 132 -2.27 -1.27 -2.79
N THR A 133 -2.64 -1.38 -4.05
CA THR A 133 -2.53 -0.26 -4.99
C THR A 133 -3.81 0.58 -4.91
N ALA A 134 -3.68 1.80 -4.40
CA ALA A 134 -4.81 2.69 -4.22
C ALA A 134 -5.32 3.24 -5.55
N SER A 135 -6.63 3.26 -5.75
CA SER A 135 -7.28 4.03 -6.81
C SER A 135 -7.65 5.45 -6.34
N LYS A 136 -7.88 5.61 -5.03
CA LYS A 136 -8.19 6.89 -4.42
C LYS A 136 -7.75 6.93 -2.96
N VAL A 137 -7.19 8.06 -2.55
CA VAL A 137 -6.86 8.39 -1.17
C VAL A 137 -7.53 9.73 -0.83
N ASP A 138 -8.38 9.76 0.19
CA ASP A 138 -8.96 10.98 0.76
C ASP A 138 -8.37 11.14 2.16
N ALA A 139 -7.46 12.09 2.36
CA ALA A 139 -6.79 12.36 3.62
C ALA A 139 -7.28 13.65 4.28
N HIS A 140 -7.32 13.66 5.59
CA HIS A 140 -7.68 14.82 6.40
C HIS A 140 -6.60 15.01 7.47
N ALA A 141 -6.06 16.21 7.56
CA ALA A 141 -5.17 16.57 8.66
C ALA A 141 -5.84 16.35 10.01
N PRO A 142 -5.08 15.97 11.06
CA PRO A 142 -5.63 15.83 12.39
C PRO A 142 -6.29 17.17 12.80
N LYS A 143 -7.48 17.07 13.39
CA LYS A 143 -8.12 18.27 13.95
C LYS A 143 -7.25 18.78 15.09
N THR A 144 -6.65 19.95 14.94
CA THR A 144 -6.04 20.67 16.07
C THR A 144 -7.10 20.80 17.16
N ALA A 145 -6.79 20.31 18.36
CA ALA A 145 -7.67 20.50 19.51
C ALA A 145 -7.93 22.02 19.62
N LYS A 146 -9.21 22.40 19.58
CA LYS A 146 -9.61 23.79 19.78
C LYS A 146 -9.06 24.21 21.15
N ALA A 147 -8.16 25.21 21.16
CA ALA A 147 -7.65 25.75 22.40
C ALA A 147 -8.83 26.05 23.34
N PRO A 148 -8.77 25.66 24.63
CA PRO A 148 -9.80 26.00 25.59
C PRO A 148 -9.97 27.53 25.56
N LYS A 149 -11.20 27.99 25.39
CA LYS A 149 -11.52 29.42 25.56
C LYS A 149 -11.04 29.80 26.95
N ALA A 150 -10.08 30.72 27.03
CA ALA A 150 -9.79 31.36 28.29
C ALA A 150 -11.06 32.09 28.74
N ASP A 151 -11.71 31.57 29.77
CA ASP A 151 -12.76 32.29 30.48
C ASP A 151 -12.08 33.47 31.19
N THR A 152 -12.09 34.63 30.52
CA THR A 152 -11.77 35.90 31.17
C THR A 152 -12.99 36.22 32.02
N LYS A 153 -12.99 35.84 33.28
CA LYS A 153 -13.89 36.38 34.32
C LYS A 153 -13.28 37.68 34.79
N ASP A 154 -13.89 38.79 34.43
CA ASP A 154 -13.80 40.08 35.15
C ASP A 154 -14.54 39.97 36.49
#